data_7deb3a04b037c81f683fee252a13b293
#
_entry.id   7deb3a04b037c81f683fee252a13b293
#
_cell.length_a   1.000
_cell.length_b   1.000
_cell.length_c   1.000
_cell.angle_alpha   90.00
_cell.angle_beta   90.00
_cell.angle_gamma   90.00
#
_symmetry.space_group_name_H-M   'P 1'
#
loop_
_entity.id
_entity.type
_entity.pdbx_description
1 polymer ?
#
loop_
_entity_poly.entity_id
_entity_poly.type
_entity_poly.pdbx_seq_one_letter_code
_entity_poly.pdbx_strand_id
1 'polypeptide(L)'
;MLAFSLLVCCIVITGCNASSALQKTLTHRRSTMLFTPLLALATYAAAAPAGTSSSLSSTATSTSASLVEATTTADTALPSPTVPYASDDLNGSYLDQYESGTPEPIMGAAGANILGPQNIPLERESPDFLAPPTTDSGTVQNVKWPMAISHNRVQDGGWARQQNVHDMSIATAMAGVDMRLKAGAIRELHWHVTAEWGYVMAGSCRVNVVDQLGHNYLADVYPGDLWYFPQGIPHSIQGLNDTADGCEFLLVLDNGDFSEDSTFLLTDWTAHIPKEVLAKNFRVNASAFDHIPSEGLWMLPSAVPTQSVAEANPVSPQGLAPLPFTFAASKAPATNVTGGSVKVIDSRTFNISKTIAVAEVSVVPGGIRELHWHPTQPEWTYFLEGNARVTVFASSANARTFDYQAGDVGYVPPTFGHYVENIGNETMKYLEIFKTDIYEDISLNQWLALTPPDMVKAHLQLDDETISQLQKVKPIVVGPGEW
;
A
#
# COMPACT_ATOMS: atom_id res chain seq x y z
N MET A 1 22.63 -41.33 -47.49
CA MET A 1 22.13 -40.87 -48.82
C MET A 1 21.42 -39.57 -48.59
N LEU A 2 22.00 -38.50 -49.22
CA LEU A 2 21.52 -37.13 -49.50
C LEU A 2 21.23 -36.25 -48.30
N ALA A 3 22.01 -35.28 -47.79
CA ALA A 3 22.85 -34.20 -48.38
C ALA A 3 22.06 -33.17 -49.24
N PHE A 4 21.95 -31.92 -48.64
CA PHE A 4 21.96 -30.61 -49.31
C PHE A 4 21.75 -29.56 -48.24
N SER A 5 22.67 -28.79 -47.90
CA SER A 5 23.51 -27.70 -48.46
C SER A 5 22.95 -26.33 -48.11
N LEU A 6 23.85 -25.58 -47.44
CA LEU A 6 23.89 -24.17 -47.10
C LEU A 6 23.43 -23.20 -48.20
N LEU A 7 22.89 -22.03 -47.79
CA LEU A 7 23.22 -20.77 -48.45
C LEU A 7 23.28 -19.62 -47.45
N VAL A 8 24.52 -19.13 -47.27
CA VAL A 8 24.86 -17.87 -46.59
C VAL A 8 24.74 -16.75 -47.63
N CYS A 9 24.10 -15.63 -47.26
CA CYS A 9 24.17 -14.42 -48.06
C CYS A 9 24.61 -13.26 -47.16
N CYS A 10 25.92 -12.92 -47.24
CA CYS A 10 26.49 -11.65 -46.78
C CYS A 10 26.18 -10.57 -47.81
N ILE A 11 25.66 -9.44 -47.37
CA ILE A 11 25.71 -8.20 -48.14
C ILE A 11 26.49 -7.16 -47.33
N VAL A 12 27.69 -6.83 -47.83
CA VAL A 12 28.52 -5.70 -47.50
C VAL A 12 28.11 -4.56 -48.41
N ILE A 13 27.78 -3.40 -47.88
CA ILE A 13 27.72 -2.16 -48.65
C ILE A 13 28.56 -1.11 -47.92
N THR A 14 29.63 -0.75 -48.61
CA THR A 14 30.61 0.33 -48.32
C THR A 14 30.03 1.72 -48.52
N GLY A 15 30.56 2.66 -47.81
CA GLY A 15 30.17 4.03 -47.64
C GLY A 15 30.21 4.97 -48.85
N CYS A 16 29.67 6.14 -48.63
CA CYS A 16 30.14 7.37 -49.26
C CYS A 16 29.76 8.61 -48.40
N ASN A 17 30.78 9.40 -48.14
CA ASN A 17 30.73 10.75 -47.57
C ASN A 17 30.09 11.75 -48.55
N ALA A 18 29.29 12.67 -48.06
CA ALA A 18 29.21 14.02 -48.61
C ALA A 18 28.71 15.03 -47.58
N SER A 19 29.57 15.98 -47.31
CA SER A 19 29.43 17.23 -46.58
C SER A 19 28.53 18.21 -47.36
N SER A 20 27.65 18.97 -46.69
CA SER A 20 27.57 20.42 -46.92
C SER A 20 26.64 21.11 -45.95
N ALA A 21 27.08 22.22 -45.46
CA ALA A 21 26.54 23.17 -44.54
C ALA A 21 25.27 23.85 -45.04
N LEU A 22 24.36 24.16 -44.12
CA LEU A 22 23.57 25.42 -44.17
C LEU A 22 23.24 25.87 -42.74
N GLN A 23 24.02 26.88 -42.30
CA GLN A 23 23.64 27.76 -41.18
C GLN A 23 22.42 28.60 -41.57
N LYS A 24 21.38 28.59 -40.77
CA LYS A 24 20.42 29.67 -40.72
C LYS A 24 20.29 30.18 -39.30
N THR A 25 20.82 31.35 -39.12
CA THR A 25 20.67 32.30 -38.01
C THR A 25 19.19 32.60 -37.74
N LEU A 26 18.74 32.39 -36.53
CA LEU A 26 17.49 32.96 -36.01
C LEU A 26 17.79 33.68 -34.71
N THR A 27 17.69 35.01 -34.82
CA THR A 27 17.87 35.99 -33.75
C THR A 27 16.75 35.87 -32.71
N HIS A 28 17.15 35.64 -31.47
CA HIS A 28 16.26 35.72 -30.32
C HIS A 28 16.06 37.19 -29.90
N ARG A 29 14.83 37.65 -30.00
CA ARG A 29 14.36 38.83 -29.27
C ARG A 29 13.97 38.42 -27.87
N ARG A 30 14.75 38.81 -26.87
CA ARG A 30 14.34 38.78 -25.46
C ARG A 30 13.39 39.96 -25.21
N SER A 31 12.15 39.67 -24.86
CA SER A 31 11.25 40.62 -24.20
C SER A 31 11.35 40.42 -22.69
N THR A 32 12.01 41.34 -22.03
CA THR A 32 12.01 41.46 -20.57
C THR A 32 10.70 42.14 -20.15
N MET A 33 9.77 41.40 -19.55
CA MET A 33 8.68 41.97 -18.77
C MET A 33 9.11 42.13 -17.31
N LEU A 34 9.29 43.37 -16.90
CA LEU A 34 9.43 43.76 -15.51
C LEU A 34 8.04 43.68 -14.84
N PHE A 35 7.89 42.77 -13.89
CA PHE A 35 6.78 42.78 -12.94
C PHE A 35 7.23 43.48 -11.67
N THR A 36 6.64 44.64 -11.41
CA THR A 36 6.71 45.35 -10.13
C THR A 36 5.63 44.77 -9.22
N PRO A 37 5.93 44.30 -7.98
CA PRO A 37 4.88 43.94 -7.04
C PRO A 37 4.38 45.20 -6.34
N LEU A 38 3.09 45.44 -6.45
CA LEU A 38 2.35 46.46 -5.68
C LEU A 38 2.03 45.82 -4.30
N LEU A 39 2.69 46.34 -3.26
CA LEU A 39 2.43 45.98 -1.86
C LEU A 39 1.22 46.85 -1.39
N ALA A 40 0.05 46.22 -1.22
CA ALA A 40 -1.09 46.85 -0.56
C ALA A 40 -1.12 46.43 0.91
N LEU A 41 -0.72 47.32 1.81
CA LEU A 41 -0.95 47.20 3.23
C LEU A 41 -2.44 47.49 3.51
N ALA A 42 -3.16 46.47 3.98
CA ALA A 42 -4.47 46.63 4.60
C ALA A 42 -4.30 46.55 6.12
N THR A 43 -4.43 47.72 6.79
CA THR A 43 -4.50 47.78 8.25
C THR A 43 -5.94 47.49 8.67
N TYR A 44 -6.15 46.39 9.38
CA TYR A 44 -7.40 46.14 10.09
C TYR A 44 -7.26 46.59 11.52
N ALA A 45 -8.03 47.59 11.92
CA ALA A 45 -8.19 48.00 13.29
C ALA A 45 -9.22 47.08 13.97
N ALA A 46 -8.80 46.36 15.02
CA ALA A 46 -9.69 45.59 15.86
C ALA A 46 -10.32 46.50 16.91
N ALA A 47 -11.63 46.66 16.91
CA ALA A 47 -12.40 47.24 17.99
C ALA A 47 -12.91 46.12 18.90
N ALA A 48 -12.52 46.15 20.16
CA ALA A 48 -13.04 45.26 21.20
C ALA A 48 -14.33 45.84 21.79
N PRO A 49 -15.39 45.06 22.02
CA PRO A 49 -16.52 45.50 22.81
C PRO A 49 -16.27 45.20 24.29
N ALA A 50 -16.49 46.22 25.11
CA ALA A 50 -16.55 46.12 26.55
C ALA A 50 -17.81 45.39 27.02
N GLY A 51 -17.66 44.27 27.69
CA GLY A 51 -18.75 43.51 28.28
C GLY A 51 -18.86 43.81 29.77
N THR A 52 -20.02 44.28 30.19
CA THR A 52 -20.43 44.52 31.55
C THR A 52 -20.71 43.21 32.29
N SER A 53 -20.06 43.05 33.44
CA SER A 53 -20.33 41.96 34.39
C SER A 53 -21.65 42.22 35.15
N SER A 54 -22.57 41.27 35.10
CA SER A 54 -23.71 41.18 36.05
C SER A 54 -23.61 39.83 36.77
N SER A 55 -23.34 39.92 38.08
CA SER A 55 -23.38 38.83 39.01
C SER A 55 -24.84 38.43 39.33
N LEU A 56 -25.19 37.17 39.09
CA LEU A 56 -26.38 36.56 39.67
C LEU A 56 -25.98 35.42 40.59
N SER A 57 -26.18 35.60 41.87
CA SER A 57 -26.08 34.57 42.88
C SER A 57 -27.34 33.66 42.79
N SER A 58 -27.18 32.38 42.60
CA SER A 58 -28.23 31.38 42.79
C SER A 58 -27.81 30.42 43.90
N THR A 59 -28.63 30.40 44.92
CA THR A 59 -28.60 29.52 46.09
C THR A 59 -28.84 28.07 45.65
N ALA A 60 -27.90 27.20 45.93
CA ALA A 60 -28.07 25.76 45.67
C ALA A 60 -28.75 25.11 46.88
N THR A 61 -29.90 24.53 46.65
CA THR A 61 -30.59 23.66 47.62
C THR A 61 -30.06 22.23 47.41
N SER A 62 -29.40 21.68 48.40
CA SER A 62 -28.90 20.31 48.42
C SER A 62 -30.07 19.31 48.58
N THR A 63 -30.34 18.51 47.59
CA THR A 63 -31.14 17.29 47.69
C THR A 63 -30.18 16.09 47.58
N SER A 64 -30.04 15.37 48.69
CA SER A 64 -29.29 14.13 48.76
C SER A 64 -30.06 13.04 47.98
N ALA A 65 -29.53 12.65 46.84
CA ALA A 65 -29.96 11.44 46.11
C ALA A 65 -28.96 10.31 46.37
N SER A 66 -29.53 9.20 46.81
CA SER A 66 -28.88 7.93 47.12
C SER A 66 -28.10 7.42 45.91
N LEU A 67 -26.81 7.16 46.06
CA LEU A 67 -25.97 6.49 45.07
C LEU A 67 -26.42 5.02 44.98
N VAL A 68 -27.05 4.67 43.86
CA VAL A 68 -27.13 3.28 43.40
C VAL A 68 -25.81 3.08 42.60
N GLU A 69 -24.90 2.30 43.15
CA GLU A 69 -23.73 1.81 42.44
C GLU A 69 -24.22 0.92 41.28
N ALA A 70 -24.25 1.48 40.09
CA ALA A 70 -24.29 0.67 38.86
C ALA A 70 -22.87 0.15 38.62
N THR A 71 -22.63 -1.08 39.00
CA THR A 71 -21.47 -1.85 38.50
C THR A 71 -21.65 -2.06 37.00
N THR A 72 -21.19 -1.11 36.22
CA THR A 72 -20.94 -1.35 34.80
C THR A 72 -19.65 -2.15 34.71
N THR A 73 -19.77 -3.46 34.50
CA THR A 73 -18.70 -4.25 33.90
C THR A 73 -18.48 -3.64 32.52
N ALA A 74 -17.46 -2.79 32.40
CA ALA A 74 -16.98 -2.35 31.10
C ALA A 74 -16.49 -3.60 30.38
N ASP A 75 -17.27 -4.02 29.40
CA ASP A 75 -16.84 -4.99 28.41
C ASP A 75 -15.76 -4.29 27.59
N THR A 76 -14.50 -4.51 27.97
CA THR A 76 -13.35 -4.03 27.23
C THR A 76 -13.09 -4.93 26.03
N ALA A 77 -14.06 -5.04 25.16
CA ALA A 77 -13.80 -5.49 23.80
C ALA A 77 -12.93 -4.41 23.17
N LEU A 78 -11.68 -4.77 22.83
CA LEU A 78 -10.83 -3.90 22.03
C LEU A 78 -11.62 -3.54 20.77
N PRO A 79 -11.64 -2.27 20.36
CA PRO A 79 -12.33 -1.88 19.14
C PRO A 79 -11.77 -2.69 17.97
N SER A 80 -12.67 -3.22 17.15
CA SER A 80 -12.26 -3.92 15.92
C SER A 80 -11.35 -3.01 15.10
N PRO A 81 -10.16 -3.45 14.67
CA PRO A 81 -9.25 -2.64 13.87
C PRO A 81 -9.85 -2.21 12.53
N THR A 82 -10.95 -2.83 12.11
CA THR A 82 -11.67 -2.52 10.86
C THR A 82 -12.73 -1.44 11.01
N VAL A 83 -13.06 -1.04 12.23
CA VAL A 83 -14.03 0.04 12.47
C VAL A 83 -13.29 1.37 12.50
N PRO A 84 -13.59 2.32 11.60
CA PRO A 84 -13.03 3.66 11.68
C PRO A 84 -13.32 4.25 13.05
N TYR A 85 -12.30 4.71 13.75
CA TYR A 85 -12.47 5.35 15.03
C TYR A 85 -13.10 6.72 14.80
N ALA A 86 -14.41 6.82 14.92
CA ALA A 86 -15.15 8.07 14.90
C ALA A 86 -15.88 8.21 16.23
N SER A 87 -15.61 9.28 16.94
CA SER A 87 -16.38 9.66 18.12
C SER A 87 -17.32 10.80 17.77
N ASP A 88 -18.61 10.62 18.00
CA ASP A 88 -19.59 11.70 17.94
C ASP A 88 -19.53 12.63 19.17
N ASP A 89 -18.75 12.27 20.17
CA ASP A 89 -18.45 13.11 21.30
C ASP A 89 -17.34 14.10 20.94
N LEU A 90 -17.70 15.38 20.85
CA LEU A 90 -16.77 16.47 20.56
C LEU A 90 -15.65 16.64 21.60
N ASN A 91 -15.81 16.10 22.80
CA ASN A 91 -14.82 16.10 23.87
C ASN A 91 -14.06 14.78 23.97
N GLY A 92 -14.44 13.76 23.21
CA GLY A 92 -13.75 12.49 23.16
C GLY A 92 -12.41 12.65 22.42
N SER A 93 -11.30 12.31 23.08
CA SER A 93 -9.99 12.27 22.44
C SER A 93 -9.45 10.86 22.48
N TYR A 94 -9.35 10.22 21.32
CA TYR A 94 -8.67 8.92 21.20
C TYR A 94 -7.15 9.04 21.37
N LEU A 95 -6.62 10.27 21.36
CA LEU A 95 -5.22 10.57 21.58
C LEU A 95 -4.83 10.57 23.05
N ASP A 96 -5.80 10.60 24.00
CA ASP A 96 -5.54 10.63 25.45
C ASP A 96 -4.65 9.46 25.90
N GLN A 97 -4.76 8.29 25.25
CA GLN A 97 -3.90 7.15 25.52
C GLN A 97 -2.41 7.42 25.20
N TYR A 98 -2.11 8.42 24.39
CA TYR A 98 -0.76 8.80 23.96
C TYR A 98 -0.23 10.02 24.72
N GLU A 99 -1.03 10.68 25.55
CA GLU A 99 -0.63 11.89 26.29
C GLU A 99 0.33 11.60 27.45
N SER A 100 0.39 10.36 27.93
CA SER A 100 1.24 9.98 29.05
C SER A 100 2.66 9.62 28.62
N GLY A 101 3.61 10.50 28.88
CA GLY A 101 5.04 10.26 28.74
C GLY A 101 5.63 10.80 27.43
N THR A 102 6.81 11.38 27.54
CA THR A 102 7.61 11.84 26.41
C THR A 102 8.16 10.63 25.66
N PRO A 103 8.12 10.59 24.30
CA PRO A 103 8.76 9.54 23.54
C PRO A 103 10.27 9.57 23.77
N GLU A 104 10.83 8.41 24.09
CA GLU A 104 12.28 8.26 24.26
C GLU A 104 12.94 7.96 22.91
N PRO A 105 14.11 8.53 22.63
CA PRO A 105 14.91 8.13 21.46
C PRO A 105 15.25 6.65 21.55
N ILE A 106 14.92 5.88 20.53
CA ILE A 106 15.12 4.42 20.54
C ILE A 106 16.59 4.05 20.38
N MET A 107 17.38 4.90 19.72
CA MET A 107 18.72 4.56 19.25
C MET A 107 19.82 5.33 19.97
N GLY A 108 19.99 5.03 21.25
CA GLY A 108 21.09 5.56 22.06
C GLY A 108 20.96 7.03 22.46
N ALA A 109 22.07 7.60 22.95
CA ALA A 109 22.12 8.96 23.50
C ALA A 109 22.29 10.07 22.45
N ALA A 110 22.19 9.76 21.16
CA ALA A 110 22.46 10.70 20.09
C ALA A 110 21.31 11.68 19.80
N GLY A 111 20.09 11.37 20.25
CA GLY A 111 18.94 12.24 20.09
C GLY A 111 18.88 13.30 21.17
N ALA A 112 18.31 14.45 20.85
CA ALA A 112 18.03 15.52 21.77
C ALA A 112 16.52 15.72 21.94
N ASN A 113 16.08 16.00 23.16
CA ASN A 113 14.69 16.34 23.42
C ASN A 113 14.31 17.63 22.68
N ILE A 114 13.10 17.66 22.15
CA ILE A 114 12.49 18.88 21.59
C ILE A 114 12.17 19.81 22.74
N LEU A 115 12.61 21.07 22.66
CA LEU A 115 12.41 22.07 23.72
C LEU A 115 11.15 22.91 23.55
N GLY A 116 10.35 22.66 22.55
CA GLY A 116 9.12 23.40 22.24
C GLY A 116 7.88 22.50 22.24
N PRO A 117 6.77 22.97 21.66
CA PRO A 117 5.59 22.15 21.46
C PRO A 117 5.91 20.90 20.65
N GLN A 118 5.35 19.77 21.05
CA GLN A 118 5.60 18.45 20.45
C GLN A 118 4.29 17.80 20.01
N ASN A 119 4.35 17.01 18.96
CA ASN A 119 3.28 16.08 18.58
C ASN A 119 3.65 14.67 19.07
N ILE A 120 3.47 14.42 20.36
CA ILE A 120 3.88 13.19 21.04
C ILE A 120 3.32 11.93 20.35
N PRO A 121 2.04 11.86 19.92
CA PRO A 121 1.53 10.69 19.22
C PRO A 121 2.33 10.38 17.94
N LEU A 122 2.57 11.38 17.10
CA LEU A 122 3.32 11.20 15.85
C LEU A 122 4.80 10.87 16.09
N GLU A 123 5.41 11.46 17.12
CA GLU A 123 6.78 11.17 17.51
C GLU A 123 6.95 9.72 18.00
N ARG A 124 5.93 9.17 18.67
CA ARG A 124 5.91 7.77 19.10
C ARG A 124 5.76 6.79 17.94
N GLU A 125 5.02 7.17 16.92
CA GLU A 125 4.91 6.39 15.68
C GLU A 125 6.19 6.44 14.85
N SER A 126 7.02 7.44 15.04
CA SER A 126 8.22 7.68 14.24
C SER A 126 9.42 8.08 15.11
N PRO A 127 9.81 7.23 16.08
CA PRO A 127 10.88 7.55 17.02
C PRO A 127 12.27 7.66 16.37
N ASP A 128 12.45 7.05 15.21
CA ASP A 128 13.63 7.18 14.34
C ASP A 128 13.89 8.63 13.90
N PHE A 129 12.87 9.48 13.81
CA PHE A 129 13.07 10.90 13.53
C PHE A 129 13.67 11.68 14.72
N LEU A 130 13.52 11.16 15.94
CA LEU A 130 14.08 11.78 17.13
C LEU A 130 15.55 11.43 17.33
N ALA A 131 15.92 10.17 17.08
CA ALA A 131 17.27 9.66 17.27
C ALA A 131 17.59 8.51 16.31
N PRO A 132 17.97 8.84 15.07
CA PRO A 132 18.43 7.83 14.13
C PRO A 132 19.72 7.16 14.63
N PRO A 133 20.03 5.91 14.20
CA PRO A 133 21.28 5.28 14.53
C PRO A 133 22.48 6.05 13.94
N THR A 134 23.63 5.94 14.56
CA THR A 134 24.86 6.61 14.10
C THR A 134 25.36 6.10 12.74
N THR A 135 24.80 5.01 12.25
CA THR A 135 25.06 4.44 10.91
C THR A 135 24.26 5.11 9.81
N ASP A 136 23.21 5.87 10.15
CA ASP A 136 22.47 6.67 9.17
C ASP A 136 23.37 7.77 8.60
N SER A 137 23.30 7.96 7.29
CA SER A 137 24.14 8.91 6.57
C SER A 137 23.51 9.33 5.25
N GLY A 138 23.82 10.56 4.82
CA GLY A 138 23.40 11.07 3.51
C GLY A 138 21.93 11.47 3.42
N THR A 139 21.31 11.25 2.26
CA THR A 139 20.01 11.83 1.91
C THR A 139 19.05 10.81 1.31
N VAL A 140 18.86 9.64 1.95
CA VAL A 140 17.82 8.70 1.53
C VAL A 140 16.46 9.38 1.67
N GLN A 141 15.67 9.36 0.59
CA GLN A 141 14.31 9.90 0.60
C GLN A 141 13.43 9.16 1.61
N ASN A 142 12.32 9.79 2.00
CA ASN A 142 11.35 9.13 2.85
C ASN A 142 10.74 7.91 2.15
N VAL A 143 10.83 6.74 2.80
CA VAL A 143 10.29 5.46 2.33
C VAL A 143 9.17 4.94 3.24
N LYS A 144 8.66 5.77 4.15
CA LYS A 144 7.56 5.43 5.05
C LYS A 144 6.35 6.30 4.79
N TRP A 145 5.16 5.68 4.78
CA TRP A 145 3.89 6.38 4.72
C TRP A 145 2.84 5.68 5.59
N PRO A 146 2.41 6.25 6.72
CA PRO A 146 1.27 5.72 7.46
C PRO A 146 -0.02 5.86 6.65
N MET A 147 -0.70 4.76 6.34
CA MET A 147 -1.96 4.79 5.57
C MET A 147 -3.04 5.59 6.30
N ALA A 148 -2.96 5.68 7.63
CA ALA A 148 -3.86 6.46 8.48
C ALA A 148 -3.89 7.96 8.14
N ILE A 149 -2.81 8.53 7.59
CA ILE A 149 -2.75 9.96 7.20
C ILE A 149 -3.13 10.20 5.73
N SER A 150 -3.43 9.16 4.97
CA SER A 150 -3.97 9.28 3.61
C SER A 150 -5.35 9.91 3.63
N HIS A 151 -5.66 10.67 2.56
CA HIS A 151 -7.03 11.13 2.34
C HIS A 151 -8.01 9.96 2.34
N ASN A 152 -9.11 10.11 3.06
CA ASN A 152 -10.14 9.09 3.17
C ASN A 152 -11.37 9.48 2.33
N ARG A 153 -11.64 8.74 1.25
CA ARG A 153 -12.89 8.83 0.51
C ARG A 153 -13.96 8.05 1.26
N VAL A 154 -14.87 8.75 1.91
CA VAL A 154 -15.98 8.14 2.66
C VAL A 154 -17.25 8.18 1.82
N GLN A 155 -17.93 7.04 1.71
CA GLN A 155 -19.17 6.84 0.99
C GLN A 155 -20.15 6.02 1.85
N ASP A 156 -21.44 5.98 1.47
CA ASP A 156 -22.45 5.22 2.20
C ASP A 156 -22.14 3.71 2.25
N GLY A 157 -21.48 3.18 1.22
CA GLY A 157 -21.09 1.78 1.12
C GLY A 157 -19.77 1.41 1.79
N GLY A 158 -18.94 2.37 2.18
CA GLY A 158 -17.62 2.10 2.74
C GLY A 158 -16.66 3.28 2.67
N TRP A 159 -15.38 3.00 2.73
CA TRP A 159 -14.33 4.01 2.60
C TRP A 159 -13.12 3.45 1.87
N ALA A 160 -12.29 4.36 1.33
CA ALA A 160 -11.01 4.04 0.71
C ALA A 160 -9.96 5.08 1.07
N ARG A 161 -8.73 4.62 1.30
CA ARG A 161 -7.52 5.42 1.48
C ARG A 161 -6.49 4.98 0.48
N GLN A 162 -5.80 5.91 -0.14
CA GLN A 162 -4.74 5.60 -1.10
C GLN A 162 -3.39 6.16 -0.66
N GLN A 163 -2.33 5.49 -1.10
CA GLN A 163 -0.97 5.99 -1.12
C GLN A 163 -0.42 5.86 -2.54
N ASN A 164 0.11 6.92 -3.09
CA ASN A 164 0.72 6.95 -4.42
C ASN A 164 1.98 7.82 -4.43
N VAL A 165 2.52 8.10 -5.61
CA VAL A 165 3.74 8.90 -5.79
C VAL A 165 3.60 10.34 -5.27
N HIS A 166 2.39 10.88 -5.13
CA HIS A 166 2.17 12.22 -4.58
C HIS A 166 2.29 12.25 -3.05
N ASP A 167 1.98 11.14 -2.39
CA ASP A 167 2.15 10.97 -0.94
C ASP A 167 3.59 10.58 -0.59
N MET A 168 4.15 9.63 -1.34
CA MET A 168 5.52 9.13 -1.17
C MET A 168 6.25 9.12 -2.51
N SER A 169 6.99 10.17 -2.80
CA SER A 169 7.55 10.47 -4.13
C SER A 169 8.51 9.41 -4.70
N ILE A 170 9.07 8.56 -3.85
CA ILE A 170 9.94 7.46 -4.27
C ILE A 170 9.13 6.25 -4.79
N ALA A 171 7.87 6.12 -4.44
CA ALA A 171 7.01 5.00 -4.81
C ALA A 171 6.49 5.13 -6.26
N THR A 172 7.39 5.19 -7.21
CA THR A 172 7.07 5.47 -8.63
C THR A 172 6.48 4.28 -9.38
N ALA A 173 6.64 3.06 -8.89
CA ALA A 173 6.27 1.86 -9.63
C ALA A 173 4.95 1.24 -9.17
N MET A 174 4.54 1.47 -7.94
CA MET A 174 3.32 0.90 -7.36
C MET A 174 2.63 1.93 -6.47
N ALA A 175 1.30 1.79 -6.36
CA ALA A 175 0.44 2.53 -5.45
C ALA A 175 -0.41 1.53 -4.67
N GLY A 176 -0.82 1.89 -3.46
CA GLY A 176 -1.68 1.07 -2.62
C GLY A 176 -2.99 1.76 -2.27
N VAL A 177 -4.04 0.96 -2.09
CA VAL A 177 -5.36 1.42 -1.61
C VAL A 177 -5.81 0.47 -0.50
N ASP A 178 -6.13 1.01 0.65
CA ASP A 178 -6.83 0.31 1.71
C ASP A 178 -8.32 0.65 1.61
N MET A 179 -9.17 -0.36 1.42
CA MET A 179 -10.59 -0.19 1.18
C MET A 179 -11.44 -1.10 2.07
N ARG A 180 -12.51 -0.51 2.60
CA ARG A 180 -13.54 -1.25 3.32
C ARG A 180 -14.89 -1.11 2.64
N LEU A 181 -15.58 -2.22 2.47
CA LEU A 181 -16.97 -2.29 2.04
C LEU A 181 -17.85 -2.83 3.18
N LYS A 182 -18.91 -2.11 3.51
CA LYS A 182 -19.96 -2.63 4.41
C LYS A 182 -20.59 -3.89 3.85
N ALA A 183 -21.22 -4.70 4.70
CA ALA A 183 -21.94 -5.88 4.26
C ALA A 183 -22.99 -5.53 3.19
N GLY A 184 -22.92 -6.20 2.03
CA GLY A 184 -23.73 -5.95 0.85
C GLY A 184 -23.24 -4.82 -0.07
N ALA A 185 -22.46 -3.87 0.42
CA ALA A 185 -22.00 -2.76 -0.39
C ALA A 185 -21.11 -3.22 -1.54
N ILE A 186 -21.17 -2.47 -2.65
CA ILE A 186 -20.48 -2.80 -3.89
C ILE A 186 -19.49 -1.70 -4.21
N ARG A 187 -18.22 -2.05 -4.43
CA ARG A 187 -17.32 -1.25 -5.25
C ARG A 187 -17.85 -1.31 -6.67
N GLU A 188 -18.27 -0.17 -7.18
CA GLU A 188 -18.96 -0.04 -8.46
C GLU A 188 -18.24 -0.79 -9.58
N LEU A 189 -18.99 -1.31 -10.55
CA LEU A 189 -18.45 -1.86 -11.80
C LEU A 189 -17.54 -0.82 -12.48
N HIS A 190 -16.26 -1.19 -12.65
CA HIS A 190 -15.25 -0.25 -13.12
C HIS A 190 -14.09 -0.97 -13.82
N TRP A 191 -13.20 -0.18 -14.41
CA TRP A 191 -11.91 -0.61 -14.93
C TRP A 191 -10.90 0.52 -14.82
N HIS A 192 -9.63 0.20 -14.94
CA HIS A 192 -8.53 1.16 -14.93
C HIS A 192 -7.37 0.67 -15.81
N VAL A 193 -6.44 1.55 -16.14
CA VAL A 193 -5.31 1.25 -17.02
C VAL A 193 -4.24 0.39 -16.35
N THR A 194 -4.24 0.29 -15.03
CA THR A 194 -3.33 -0.53 -14.24
C THR A 194 -3.87 -1.94 -14.06
N ALA A 195 -2.99 -2.91 -13.80
CA ALA A 195 -3.41 -4.15 -13.16
C ALA A 195 -3.71 -3.88 -11.68
N GLU A 196 -4.64 -4.65 -11.11
CA GLU A 196 -4.98 -4.63 -9.69
C GLU A 196 -4.65 -5.97 -9.06
N TRP A 197 -3.93 -5.94 -7.96
CA TRP A 197 -3.72 -7.05 -7.07
C TRP A 197 -4.40 -6.75 -5.74
N GLY A 198 -5.12 -7.72 -5.17
CA GLY A 198 -5.84 -7.53 -3.92
C GLY A 198 -5.55 -8.61 -2.89
N TYR A 199 -5.55 -8.24 -1.62
CA TYR A 199 -5.39 -9.10 -0.45
C TYR A 199 -6.50 -8.81 0.57
N VAL A 200 -7.27 -9.83 0.95
CA VAL A 200 -8.33 -9.70 1.95
C VAL A 200 -7.72 -9.65 3.35
N MET A 201 -7.90 -8.54 4.06
CA MET A 201 -7.43 -8.37 5.43
C MET A 201 -8.45 -8.86 6.46
N ALA A 202 -9.72 -8.53 6.28
CA ALA A 202 -10.79 -8.91 7.21
C ALA A 202 -12.12 -9.12 6.49
N GLY A 203 -12.97 -9.98 7.02
CA GLY A 203 -14.24 -10.35 6.41
C GLY A 203 -14.07 -11.07 5.08
N SER A 204 -15.12 -11.19 4.27
CA SER A 204 -15.06 -11.80 2.94
C SER A 204 -15.71 -10.93 1.88
N CYS A 205 -15.24 -11.07 0.64
CA CYS A 205 -15.74 -10.33 -0.50
C CYS A 205 -16.11 -11.26 -1.63
N ARG A 206 -17.09 -10.85 -2.45
CA ARG A 206 -17.42 -11.47 -3.73
C ARG A 206 -16.81 -10.62 -4.86
N VAL A 207 -15.98 -11.22 -5.69
CA VAL A 207 -15.39 -10.56 -6.86
C VAL A 207 -16.04 -11.02 -8.13
N ASN A 208 -16.28 -10.08 -9.06
CA ASN A 208 -16.85 -10.32 -10.37
C ASN A 208 -15.93 -9.77 -11.46
N VAL A 209 -15.72 -10.54 -12.53
CA VAL A 209 -14.84 -10.16 -13.65
C VAL A 209 -15.44 -10.67 -14.97
N VAL A 210 -15.26 -9.91 -16.04
CA VAL A 210 -15.51 -10.37 -17.41
C VAL A 210 -14.29 -10.04 -18.25
N ASP A 211 -13.75 -11.04 -18.96
CA ASP A 211 -12.59 -10.86 -19.84
C ASP A 211 -12.97 -10.33 -21.22
N GLN A 212 -11.97 -9.96 -22.02
CA GLN A 212 -12.15 -9.41 -23.37
C GLN A 212 -12.74 -10.43 -24.38
N LEU A 213 -12.80 -11.71 -24.04
CA LEU A 213 -13.40 -12.74 -24.86
C LEU A 213 -14.84 -13.08 -24.43
N GLY A 214 -15.32 -12.45 -23.37
CA GLY A 214 -16.65 -12.67 -22.81
C GLY A 214 -16.73 -13.85 -21.85
N HIS A 215 -15.61 -14.40 -21.40
CA HIS A 215 -15.63 -15.33 -20.28
C HIS A 215 -15.92 -14.55 -18.99
N ASN A 216 -16.80 -15.08 -18.15
CA ASN A 216 -17.11 -14.48 -16.86
C ASN A 216 -16.46 -15.26 -15.71
N TYR A 217 -16.32 -14.57 -14.58
CA TYR A 217 -15.78 -15.13 -13.37
C TYR A 217 -16.48 -14.51 -12.16
N LEU A 218 -16.87 -15.34 -11.22
CA LEU A 218 -17.45 -14.93 -9.93
C LEU A 218 -16.86 -15.84 -8.85
N ALA A 219 -16.36 -15.26 -7.76
CA ALA A 219 -15.81 -16.02 -6.65
C ALA A 219 -15.94 -15.27 -5.34
N ASP A 220 -16.05 -16.00 -4.23
CA ASP A 220 -15.90 -15.47 -2.89
C ASP A 220 -14.45 -15.65 -2.44
N VAL A 221 -13.87 -14.62 -1.81
CA VAL A 221 -12.51 -14.56 -1.29
C VAL A 221 -12.54 -14.24 0.20
N TYR A 222 -11.61 -14.81 0.95
CA TYR A 222 -11.59 -14.84 2.40
C TYR A 222 -10.28 -14.23 2.94
N PRO A 223 -10.19 -13.91 4.24
CA PRO A 223 -8.96 -13.34 4.82
C PRO A 223 -7.70 -14.14 4.45
N GLY A 224 -6.69 -13.45 3.95
CA GLY A 224 -5.45 -14.03 3.46
C GLY A 224 -5.49 -14.56 2.04
N ASP A 225 -6.63 -14.50 1.33
CA ASP A 225 -6.75 -14.85 -0.08
C ASP A 225 -6.46 -13.64 -0.97
N LEU A 226 -6.15 -13.92 -2.24
CA LEU A 226 -5.73 -12.95 -3.24
C LEU A 226 -6.67 -12.90 -4.43
N TRP A 227 -6.67 -11.76 -5.12
CA TRP A 227 -7.13 -11.66 -6.51
C TRP A 227 -6.15 -10.86 -7.36
N TYR A 228 -6.27 -11.01 -8.67
CA TYR A 228 -5.52 -10.24 -9.64
C TYR A 228 -6.37 -9.96 -10.87
N PHE A 229 -6.54 -8.68 -11.19
CA PHE A 229 -7.24 -8.23 -12.38
C PHE A 229 -6.24 -7.60 -13.35
N PRO A 230 -6.05 -8.19 -14.54
CA PRO A 230 -5.20 -7.59 -15.57
C PRO A 230 -5.68 -6.20 -15.99
N GLN A 231 -4.78 -5.44 -16.59
CA GLN A 231 -5.04 -4.08 -17.06
C GLN A 231 -6.29 -3.99 -17.94
N GLY A 232 -7.16 -3.01 -17.67
CA GLY A 232 -8.35 -2.73 -18.46
C GLY A 232 -9.51 -3.72 -18.33
N ILE A 233 -9.39 -4.75 -17.50
CA ILE A 233 -10.45 -5.75 -17.29
C ILE A 233 -11.54 -5.19 -16.38
N PRO A 234 -12.83 -5.17 -16.80
CA PRO A 234 -13.93 -4.72 -15.98
C PRO A 234 -14.20 -5.69 -14.83
N HIS A 235 -14.37 -5.11 -13.64
CA HIS A 235 -14.58 -5.87 -12.41
C HIS A 235 -15.41 -5.10 -11.38
N SER A 236 -15.81 -5.79 -10.33
CA SER A 236 -16.42 -5.22 -9.13
C SER A 236 -16.18 -6.11 -7.92
N ILE A 237 -16.32 -5.52 -6.73
CA ILE A 237 -16.13 -6.21 -5.45
C ILE A 237 -17.37 -5.92 -4.59
N GLN A 238 -17.91 -6.94 -3.94
CA GLN A 238 -19.04 -6.80 -3.02
C GLN A 238 -18.69 -7.34 -1.65
N GLY A 239 -18.91 -6.55 -0.61
CA GLY A 239 -18.74 -7.01 0.78
C GLY A 239 -19.79 -8.08 1.14
N LEU A 240 -19.35 -9.18 1.77
CA LEU A 240 -20.24 -10.20 2.33
C LEU A 240 -20.53 -9.89 3.80
N ASN A 241 -21.27 -10.75 4.48
CA ASN A 241 -21.76 -10.52 5.83
C ASN A 241 -21.31 -11.58 6.85
N ASP A 242 -20.22 -12.24 6.58
CA ASP A 242 -19.56 -13.11 7.56
C ASP A 242 -18.99 -12.33 8.75
N THR A 243 -18.77 -11.02 8.59
CA THR A 243 -18.61 -10.06 9.69
C THR A 243 -19.66 -8.95 9.60
N ALA A 244 -20.03 -8.37 10.75
CA ALA A 244 -20.97 -7.25 10.80
C ALA A 244 -20.46 -6.02 10.05
N ASP A 245 -19.13 -5.85 9.98
CA ASP A 245 -18.43 -4.72 9.38
C ASP A 245 -18.21 -4.86 7.87
N GLY A 246 -18.62 -5.99 7.28
CA GLY A 246 -18.35 -6.29 5.87
C GLY A 246 -16.93 -6.82 5.65
N CYS A 247 -16.20 -6.28 4.68
CA CYS A 247 -14.84 -6.70 4.40
C CYS A 247 -13.89 -5.52 4.23
N GLU A 248 -12.62 -5.77 4.55
CA GLU A 248 -11.51 -4.84 4.34
C GLU A 248 -10.40 -5.54 3.57
N PHE A 249 -9.83 -4.86 2.61
CA PHE A 249 -8.82 -5.40 1.71
C PHE A 249 -7.85 -4.34 1.24
N LEU A 250 -6.64 -4.80 0.99
CA LEU A 250 -5.57 -4.02 0.42
C LEU A 250 -5.53 -4.24 -1.09
N LEU A 251 -5.44 -3.16 -1.86
CA LEU A 251 -5.19 -3.19 -3.31
C LEU A 251 -3.78 -2.66 -3.57
N VAL A 252 -3.10 -3.27 -4.53
CA VAL A 252 -1.85 -2.73 -5.07
C VAL A 252 -1.93 -2.67 -6.59
N LEU A 253 -1.64 -1.49 -7.11
CA LEU A 253 -1.71 -1.16 -8.53
C LEU A 253 -0.29 -1.04 -9.07
N ASP A 254 -0.03 -1.58 -10.26
CA ASP A 254 1.29 -1.65 -10.89
C ASP A 254 1.77 -0.33 -11.52
N ASN A 255 1.33 0.81 -10.97
CA ASN A 255 1.78 2.15 -11.33
C ASN A 255 1.72 3.08 -10.12
N GLY A 256 2.84 3.71 -9.77
CA GLY A 256 2.91 4.65 -8.65
C GLY A 256 2.11 5.94 -8.83
N ASP A 257 1.79 6.30 -10.07
CA ASP A 257 0.95 7.47 -10.39
C ASP A 257 -0.56 7.14 -10.41
N PHE A 258 -0.94 5.92 -10.00
CA PHE A 258 -2.35 5.57 -9.91
C PHE A 258 -3.08 6.48 -8.93
N SER A 259 -4.28 6.93 -9.34
CA SER A 259 -5.24 7.60 -8.48
C SER A 259 -6.61 6.95 -8.66
N GLU A 260 -7.36 6.79 -7.58
CA GLU A 260 -8.76 6.35 -7.67
C GLU A 260 -9.57 7.25 -8.62
N ASP A 261 -9.27 8.55 -8.66
CA ASP A 261 -9.95 9.51 -9.55
C ASP A 261 -9.72 9.24 -11.05
N SER A 262 -8.73 8.41 -11.41
CA SER A 262 -8.49 7.93 -12.78
C SER A 262 -9.22 6.63 -13.12
N THR A 263 -10.09 6.14 -12.25
CA THR A 263 -10.92 4.95 -12.45
C THR A 263 -12.11 5.26 -13.35
N PHE A 264 -12.36 4.38 -14.33
CA PHE A 264 -13.51 4.47 -15.24
C PHE A 264 -14.71 3.77 -14.61
N LEU A 265 -15.68 4.51 -14.14
CA LEU A 265 -16.89 4.01 -13.48
C LEU A 265 -18.02 3.80 -14.47
N LEU A 266 -18.79 2.74 -14.31
CA LEU A 266 -19.90 2.39 -15.21
C LEU A 266 -20.96 3.47 -15.25
N THR A 267 -21.39 3.98 -14.09
CA THR A 267 -22.45 5.00 -14.01
C THR A 267 -22.01 6.33 -14.62
N ASP A 268 -20.77 6.75 -14.33
CA ASP A 268 -20.19 7.96 -14.90
C ASP A 268 -20.10 7.87 -16.44
N TRP A 269 -19.58 6.76 -16.96
CA TRP A 269 -19.52 6.55 -18.41
C TRP A 269 -20.91 6.57 -19.06
N THR A 270 -21.89 5.86 -18.51
CA THR A 270 -23.23 5.79 -19.10
C THR A 270 -24.00 7.09 -18.96
N ALA A 271 -23.76 7.88 -17.90
CA ALA A 271 -24.32 9.23 -17.73
C ALA A 271 -23.85 10.22 -18.81
N HIS A 272 -22.65 10.00 -19.35
CA HIS A 272 -22.06 10.87 -20.39
C HIS A 272 -22.25 10.34 -21.82
N ILE A 273 -23.16 9.37 -22.02
CA ILE A 273 -23.56 8.88 -23.36
C ILE A 273 -25.00 9.33 -23.65
N PRO A 274 -25.29 9.90 -24.85
CA PRO A 274 -26.65 10.20 -25.23
C PRO A 274 -27.58 8.98 -25.15
N LYS A 275 -28.74 9.12 -24.52
CA LYS A 275 -29.68 8.01 -24.28
C LYS A 275 -30.08 7.25 -25.55
N GLU A 276 -30.19 7.98 -26.70
CA GLU A 276 -30.46 7.37 -28.00
C GLU A 276 -29.35 6.43 -28.47
N VAL A 277 -28.09 6.70 -28.08
CA VAL A 277 -26.94 5.83 -28.36
C VAL A 277 -27.02 4.58 -27.50
N LEU A 278 -27.31 4.75 -26.19
CA LEU A 278 -27.54 3.63 -25.27
C LEU A 278 -28.72 2.74 -25.76
N ALA A 279 -29.85 3.37 -26.12
CA ALA A 279 -31.03 2.69 -26.63
C ALA A 279 -30.71 1.84 -27.88
N LYS A 280 -29.92 2.41 -28.79
CA LYS A 280 -29.48 1.74 -30.00
C LYS A 280 -28.53 0.56 -29.70
N ASN A 281 -27.59 0.77 -28.78
CA ASN A 281 -26.61 -0.25 -28.37
C ASN A 281 -27.29 -1.44 -27.69
N PHE A 282 -28.20 -1.19 -26.76
CA PHE A 282 -28.90 -2.22 -25.97
C PHE A 282 -30.19 -2.72 -26.63
N ARG A 283 -30.64 -2.10 -27.72
CA ARG A 283 -31.88 -2.43 -28.46
C ARG A 283 -33.12 -2.33 -27.58
N VAL A 284 -33.20 -1.28 -26.76
CA VAL A 284 -34.33 -0.97 -25.89
C VAL A 284 -34.77 0.48 -26.06
N ASN A 285 -35.90 0.88 -25.46
CA ASN A 285 -36.34 2.27 -25.47
C ASN A 285 -35.41 3.16 -24.68
N ALA A 286 -35.24 4.43 -25.12
CA ALA A 286 -34.39 5.41 -24.44
C ALA A 286 -34.81 5.67 -22.99
N SER A 287 -36.12 5.53 -22.68
CA SER A 287 -36.65 5.69 -21.33
C SER A 287 -36.11 4.63 -20.32
N ALA A 288 -35.55 3.52 -20.80
CA ALA A 288 -34.89 2.54 -19.92
C ALA A 288 -33.69 3.14 -19.17
N PHE A 289 -33.15 4.26 -19.66
CA PHE A 289 -31.98 4.94 -19.11
C PHE A 289 -32.30 6.24 -18.36
N ASP A 290 -33.57 6.48 -18.02
CA ASP A 290 -34.01 7.74 -17.37
C ASP A 290 -33.52 7.84 -15.92
N HIS A 291 -33.14 6.75 -15.29
CA HIS A 291 -32.75 6.66 -13.90
C HIS A 291 -31.25 6.36 -13.69
N ILE A 292 -30.42 6.45 -14.75
CA ILE A 292 -28.97 6.34 -14.58
C ILE A 292 -28.49 7.49 -13.69
N PRO A 293 -27.70 7.23 -12.63
CA PRO A 293 -27.09 8.27 -11.82
C PRO A 293 -26.26 9.23 -12.68
N SER A 294 -26.27 10.50 -12.34
CA SER A 294 -25.57 11.56 -13.10
C SER A 294 -24.06 11.58 -12.86
N GLU A 295 -23.58 10.84 -11.87
CA GLU A 295 -22.18 10.76 -11.44
C GLU A 295 -21.84 9.37 -10.92
N GLY A 296 -20.53 9.09 -10.76
CA GLY A 296 -20.04 7.81 -10.24
C GLY A 296 -20.48 7.53 -8.80
N LEU A 297 -20.88 6.30 -8.55
CA LEU A 297 -21.36 5.85 -7.22
C LEU A 297 -20.23 5.35 -6.31
N TRP A 298 -19.09 5.00 -6.87
CA TRP A 298 -17.89 4.56 -6.17
C TRP A 298 -18.08 3.31 -5.29
N MET A 299 -18.60 3.50 -4.07
CA MET A 299 -18.94 2.46 -3.10
C MET A 299 -20.39 2.64 -2.67
N LEU A 300 -21.29 1.86 -3.28
CA LEU A 300 -22.73 2.03 -3.10
C LEU A 300 -23.30 0.96 -2.17
N PRO A 301 -24.27 1.31 -1.30
CA PRO A 301 -25.01 0.34 -0.50
C PRO A 301 -25.79 -0.61 -1.41
N SER A 302 -25.81 -1.89 -1.05
CA SER A 302 -26.63 -2.91 -1.71
C SER A 302 -27.00 -4.01 -0.73
N ALA A 303 -27.92 -4.88 -1.13
CA ALA A 303 -28.28 -6.05 -0.34
C ALA A 303 -27.14 -7.09 -0.37
N VAL A 304 -26.96 -7.78 0.75
CA VAL A 304 -26.07 -8.93 0.83
C VAL A 304 -26.56 -10.01 -0.16
N PRO A 305 -25.68 -10.58 -1.01
CA PRO A 305 -26.07 -11.64 -1.92
C PRO A 305 -26.51 -12.89 -1.14
N THR A 306 -27.68 -13.42 -1.48
CA THR A 306 -28.23 -14.62 -0.87
C THR A 306 -27.98 -15.89 -1.68
N GLN A 307 -27.64 -15.74 -2.95
CA GLN A 307 -27.33 -16.83 -3.86
C GLN A 307 -25.89 -17.30 -3.70
N SER A 308 -25.67 -18.59 -3.83
CA SER A 308 -24.32 -19.12 -3.97
C SER A 308 -23.63 -18.57 -5.23
N VAL A 309 -22.30 -18.65 -5.29
CA VAL A 309 -21.51 -18.27 -6.47
C VAL A 309 -22.03 -18.96 -7.75
N ALA A 310 -22.35 -20.27 -7.66
CA ALA A 310 -22.82 -21.03 -8.80
C ALA A 310 -24.21 -20.60 -9.31
N GLU A 311 -25.09 -20.19 -8.42
CA GLU A 311 -26.45 -19.71 -8.76
C GLU A 311 -26.43 -18.26 -9.28
N ALA A 312 -25.55 -17.42 -8.72
CA ALA A 312 -25.46 -16.01 -9.06
C ALA A 312 -24.67 -15.74 -10.36
N ASN A 313 -23.79 -16.67 -10.77
CA ASN A 313 -22.93 -16.48 -11.93
C ASN A 313 -23.72 -16.66 -13.24
N PRO A 314 -23.86 -15.63 -14.09
CA PRO A 314 -24.53 -15.75 -15.38
C PRO A 314 -23.85 -16.79 -16.28
N VAL A 315 -24.64 -17.51 -17.07
CA VAL A 315 -24.08 -18.46 -18.06
C VAL A 315 -23.58 -17.70 -19.27
N SER A 316 -22.26 -17.62 -19.43
CA SER A 316 -21.65 -17.06 -20.63
C SER A 316 -21.67 -18.08 -21.79
N PRO A 317 -22.04 -17.68 -23.03
CA PRO A 317 -21.85 -18.51 -24.21
C PRO A 317 -20.38 -18.88 -24.48
N GLN A 318 -19.44 -18.10 -23.96
CA GLN A 318 -18.00 -18.35 -24.08
C GLN A 318 -17.45 -19.23 -22.94
N GLY A 319 -18.27 -19.47 -21.90
CA GLY A 319 -17.88 -20.22 -20.71
C GLY A 319 -17.23 -19.39 -19.63
N LEU A 320 -16.68 -20.07 -18.66
CA LEU A 320 -15.92 -19.45 -17.55
C LEU A 320 -14.50 -19.08 -17.98
N ALA A 321 -13.89 -18.13 -17.29
CA ALA A 321 -12.50 -17.76 -17.50
C ALA A 321 -11.57 -18.97 -17.35
N PRO A 322 -10.62 -19.17 -18.29
CA PRO A 322 -9.75 -20.34 -18.30
C PRO A 322 -8.74 -20.37 -17.14
N LEU A 323 -8.41 -19.21 -16.58
CA LEU A 323 -7.59 -19.06 -15.37
C LEU A 323 -8.41 -18.35 -14.30
N PRO A 324 -8.34 -18.79 -13.03
CA PRO A 324 -9.00 -18.10 -11.95
C PRO A 324 -8.36 -16.75 -11.71
N PHE A 325 -9.17 -15.71 -11.47
CA PHE A 325 -8.73 -14.39 -11.06
C PHE A 325 -8.45 -14.31 -9.55
N THR A 326 -8.73 -15.38 -8.79
CA THR A 326 -8.47 -15.47 -7.36
C THR A 326 -7.52 -16.61 -7.03
N PHE A 327 -6.86 -16.51 -5.88
CA PHE A 327 -5.95 -17.52 -5.37
C PHE A 327 -6.12 -17.69 -3.86
N ALA A 328 -6.35 -18.93 -3.40
CA ALA A 328 -6.53 -19.26 -1.98
C ALA A 328 -5.18 -19.26 -1.24
N ALA A 329 -4.57 -18.10 -1.12
CA ALA A 329 -3.26 -17.92 -0.51
C ALA A 329 -3.25 -18.24 0.99
N SER A 330 -4.39 -18.07 1.66
CA SER A 330 -4.58 -18.50 3.06
C SER A 330 -4.30 -19.99 3.27
N LYS A 331 -4.47 -20.80 2.22
CA LYS A 331 -4.25 -22.27 2.24
C LYS A 331 -2.89 -22.68 1.64
N ALA A 332 -2.14 -21.75 1.06
CA ALA A 332 -0.83 -22.05 0.50
C ALA A 332 0.20 -22.30 1.63
N PRO A 333 1.10 -23.28 1.45
CA PRO A 333 2.12 -23.56 2.44
C PRO A 333 3.16 -22.45 2.52
N ALA A 334 3.59 -22.12 3.74
CA ALA A 334 4.72 -21.24 3.98
C ALA A 334 6.01 -22.07 4.17
N THR A 335 7.15 -21.50 3.82
CA THR A 335 8.47 -22.01 4.22
C THR A 335 8.74 -21.54 5.65
N ASN A 336 8.79 -22.48 6.59
CA ASN A 336 9.08 -22.19 7.99
C ASN A 336 10.59 -22.29 8.25
N VAL A 337 11.12 -21.31 8.97
CA VAL A 337 12.52 -21.20 9.42
C VAL A 337 12.55 -20.82 10.91
N THR A 338 13.71 -20.83 11.54
CA THR A 338 13.83 -20.56 13.00
C THR A 338 13.34 -19.17 13.39
N GLY A 339 13.50 -18.19 12.53
CA GLY A 339 13.09 -16.81 12.78
C GLY A 339 11.64 -16.47 12.40
N GLY A 340 10.92 -17.41 11.78
CA GLY A 340 9.56 -17.14 11.30
C GLY A 340 9.17 -17.94 10.08
N SER A 341 8.47 -17.31 9.13
CA SER A 341 8.04 -17.97 7.90
C SER A 341 7.96 -17.00 6.73
N VAL A 342 8.10 -17.54 5.52
CA VAL A 342 7.87 -16.81 4.26
C VAL A 342 6.98 -17.62 3.33
N LYS A 343 5.99 -16.97 2.73
CA LYS A 343 5.09 -17.55 1.75
C LYS A 343 5.16 -16.71 0.47
N VAL A 344 5.75 -17.24 -0.58
CA VAL A 344 5.87 -16.57 -1.88
C VAL A 344 4.76 -17.02 -2.81
N ILE A 345 4.06 -16.04 -3.41
CA ILE A 345 3.04 -16.26 -4.44
C ILE A 345 3.36 -15.35 -5.62
N ASP A 346 3.65 -15.97 -6.74
CA ASP A 346 4.00 -15.30 -7.99
C ASP A 346 3.39 -16.06 -9.19
N SER A 347 3.74 -15.70 -10.41
CA SER A 347 3.13 -16.29 -11.62
C SER A 347 3.37 -17.78 -11.79
N ARG A 348 4.29 -18.40 -11.01
CA ARG A 348 4.51 -19.86 -11.00
C ARG A 348 3.40 -20.61 -10.27
N THR A 349 2.73 -19.96 -9.32
CA THR A 349 1.64 -20.53 -8.51
C THR A 349 0.30 -19.85 -8.80
N PHE A 350 0.29 -18.55 -8.98
CA PHE A 350 -0.88 -17.76 -9.38
C PHE A 350 -0.71 -17.27 -10.82
N ASN A 351 -0.97 -18.13 -11.78
CA ASN A 351 -0.57 -17.99 -13.18
C ASN A 351 -1.08 -16.72 -13.89
N ILE A 352 -2.18 -16.13 -13.43
CA ILE A 352 -2.73 -14.92 -14.04
C ILE A 352 -2.01 -13.64 -13.57
N SER A 353 -1.36 -13.66 -12.41
CA SER A 353 -0.63 -12.50 -11.86
C SER A 353 0.69 -12.31 -12.61
N LYS A 354 0.69 -11.41 -13.61
CA LYS A 354 1.83 -11.20 -14.53
C LYS A 354 2.66 -9.96 -14.22
N THR A 355 2.19 -9.08 -13.38
CA THR A 355 2.90 -7.84 -13.06
C THR A 355 3.15 -7.63 -11.57
N ILE A 356 2.55 -8.48 -10.72
CA ILE A 356 2.70 -8.37 -9.27
C ILE A 356 2.93 -9.75 -8.65
N ALA A 357 3.97 -9.84 -7.82
CA ALA A 357 4.26 -10.97 -6.94
C ALA A 357 4.22 -10.52 -5.48
N VAL A 358 4.06 -11.45 -4.54
CA VAL A 358 4.04 -11.16 -3.11
C VAL A 358 4.81 -12.19 -2.30
N ALA A 359 5.46 -11.74 -1.23
CA ALA A 359 5.89 -12.58 -0.12
C ALA A 359 5.16 -12.14 1.14
N GLU A 360 4.41 -13.03 1.77
CA GLU A 360 3.88 -12.87 3.14
C GLU A 360 4.94 -13.34 4.11
N VAL A 361 5.42 -12.45 4.97
CA VAL A 361 6.53 -12.69 5.89
C VAL A 361 6.04 -12.58 7.33
N SER A 362 6.43 -13.56 8.17
CA SER A 362 6.26 -13.50 9.62
C SER A 362 7.62 -13.58 10.29
N VAL A 363 7.86 -12.73 11.29
CA VAL A 363 9.13 -12.67 12.03
C VAL A 363 8.84 -12.70 13.53
N VAL A 364 9.46 -13.64 14.26
CA VAL A 364 9.32 -13.73 15.72
C VAL A 364 9.98 -12.52 16.42
N PRO A 365 9.62 -12.19 17.67
CA PRO A 365 10.28 -11.12 18.42
C PRO A 365 11.80 -11.26 18.44
N GLY A 366 12.51 -10.16 18.12
CA GLY A 366 13.97 -10.14 18.02
C GLY A 366 14.55 -10.89 16.83
N GLY A 367 13.72 -11.44 15.96
CA GLY A 367 14.13 -12.00 14.67
C GLY A 367 14.27 -10.93 13.59
N ILE A 368 14.84 -11.33 12.46
CA ILE A 368 15.12 -10.44 11.33
C ILE A 368 14.85 -11.16 9.99
N ARG A 369 14.13 -10.51 9.10
CA ARG A 369 14.24 -10.80 7.67
C ARG A 369 15.64 -10.36 7.25
N GLU A 370 16.46 -11.30 6.80
CA GLU A 370 17.91 -11.10 6.62
C GLU A 370 18.26 -9.88 5.76
N LEU A 371 19.53 -9.45 5.83
CA LEU A 371 20.05 -8.44 4.90
C LEU A 371 20.03 -8.97 3.47
N HIS A 372 19.32 -8.28 2.59
CA HIS A 372 19.11 -8.71 1.21
C HIS A 372 18.82 -7.50 0.30
N TRP A 373 18.68 -7.77 -1.01
CA TRP A 373 18.16 -6.81 -1.98
C TRP A 373 17.43 -7.54 -3.11
N HIS A 374 16.55 -6.82 -3.78
CA HIS A 374 15.84 -7.30 -4.97
C HIS A 374 16.55 -6.74 -6.23
N PRO A 375 17.08 -7.61 -7.12
CA PRO A 375 17.97 -7.15 -8.21
C PRO A 375 17.31 -6.19 -9.19
N THR A 376 16.05 -6.44 -9.54
CA THR A 376 15.35 -5.73 -10.64
C THR A 376 13.99 -5.19 -10.24
N GLN A 377 13.52 -5.50 -9.03
CA GLN A 377 12.15 -5.30 -8.59
C GLN A 377 12.09 -4.23 -7.51
N PRO A 378 11.20 -3.22 -7.63
CA PRO A 378 10.83 -2.42 -6.48
C PRO A 378 9.95 -3.26 -5.54
N GLU A 379 10.10 -3.02 -4.26
CA GLU A 379 9.26 -3.58 -3.20
C GLU A 379 8.35 -2.48 -2.65
N TRP A 380 7.06 -2.78 -2.54
CA TRP A 380 6.07 -2.03 -1.81
C TRP A 380 5.61 -2.87 -0.63
N THR A 381 5.81 -2.39 0.58
CA THR A 381 5.60 -3.15 1.81
C THR A 381 4.37 -2.66 2.54
N TYR A 382 3.58 -3.57 3.12
CA TYR A 382 2.48 -3.23 4.03
C TYR A 382 2.59 -4.03 5.32
N PHE A 383 2.65 -3.34 6.45
CA PHE A 383 2.74 -3.97 7.75
C PHE A 383 1.35 -4.31 8.27
N LEU A 384 1.09 -5.62 8.49
CA LEU A 384 -0.19 -6.14 8.97
C LEU A 384 -0.25 -6.19 10.49
N GLU A 385 0.85 -6.59 11.13
CA GLU A 385 0.92 -6.81 12.59
C GLU A 385 2.33 -6.50 13.11
N GLY A 386 2.44 -6.00 14.35
CA GLY A 386 3.70 -5.80 15.06
C GLY A 386 4.44 -4.52 14.69
N ASN A 387 5.70 -4.44 15.12
CA ASN A 387 6.57 -3.29 14.95
C ASN A 387 7.88 -3.72 14.27
N ALA A 388 8.31 -2.96 13.28
CA ALA A 388 9.49 -3.25 12.49
C ALA A 388 10.49 -2.11 12.50
N ARG A 389 11.77 -2.43 12.33
CA ARG A 389 12.83 -1.50 11.99
C ARG A 389 13.49 -1.92 10.70
N VAL A 390 13.63 -0.97 9.79
CA VAL A 390 14.21 -1.19 8.46
C VAL A 390 15.28 -0.15 8.23
N THR A 391 16.52 -0.58 7.93
CA THR A 391 17.53 0.32 7.37
C THR A 391 17.62 0.08 5.87
N VAL A 392 17.52 1.14 5.10
CA VAL A 392 17.64 1.12 3.63
C VAL A 392 18.96 1.76 3.23
N PHE A 393 19.77 1.02 2.49
CA PHE A 393 21.05 1.47 1.94
C PHE A 393 20.91 1.79 0.44
N ALA A 394 21.20 3.04 0.05
CA ALA A 394 21.01 3.60 -1.28
C ALA A 394 22.31 3.92 -2.02
N SER A 395 23.41 3.21 -1.76
CA SER A 395 24.75 3.48 -2.30
C SER A 395 25.39 4.81 -1.83
N SER A 396 26.68 5.03 -2.18
CA SER A 396 27.40 6.29 -1.92
C SER A 396 27.30 6.81 -0.49
N ALA A 397 27.37 5.89 0.49
CA ALA A 397 27.21 6.14 1.92
C ALA A 397 25.84 6.73 2.33
N ASN A 398 24.81 6.58 1.51
CA ASN A 398 23.45 6.95 1.89
C ASN A 398 22.75 5.75 2.54
N ALA A 399 22.40 5.88 3.81
CA ALA A 399 21.61 4.90 4.55
C ALA A 399 20.66 5.64 5.50
N ARG A 400 19.45 5.13 5.66
CA ARG A 400 18.47 5.67 6.58
C ARG A 400 17.63 4.56 7.19
N THR A 401 17.35 4.71 8.48
CA THR A 401 16.54 3.79 9.26
C THR A 401 15.14 4.37 9.49
N PHE A 402 14.16 3.48 9.47
CA PHE A 402 12.75 3.79 9.64
C PHE A 402 12.13 2.76 10.58
N ASP A 403 11.25 3.19 11.46
CA ASP A 403 10.43 2.32 12.28
C ASP A 403 9.01 2.27 11.69
N TYR A 404 8.41 1.09 11.62
CA TYR A 404 7.08 0.84 11.06
C TYR A 404 6.21 0.11 12.07
N GLN A 405 4.91 0.30 11.94
CA GLN A 405 3.89 -0.43 12.68
C GLN A 405 2.75 -0.87 11.75
N ALA A 406 1.80 -1.63 12.27
CA ALA A 406 0.62 -2.05 11.50
C ALA A 406 -0.09 -0.84 10.86
N GLY A 407 -0.41 -0.96 9.57
CA GLY A 407 -1.02 0.11 8.76
C GLY A 407 -0.02 1.05 8.08
N ASP A 408 1.28 0.87 8.30
CA ASP A 408 2.31 1.63 7.59
C ASP A 408 2.68 0.99 6.25
N VAL A 409 3.04 1.86 5.31
CA VAL A 409 3.55 1.49 3.99
C VAL A 409 5.04 1.78 3.91
N GLY A 410 5.80 0.81 3.39
CA GLY A 410 7.20 0.95 3.02
C GLY A 410 7.40 0.92 1.50
N TYR A 411 8.53 1.43 1.03
CA TYR A 411 8.94 1.29 -0.36
C TYR A 411 10.46 1.19 -0.50
N VAL A 412 10.93 0.13 -1.14
CA VAL A 412 12.36 -0.08 -1.40
C VAL A 412 12.59 -0.13 -2.90
N PRO A 413 13.36 0.82 -3.48
CA PRO A 413 13.75 0.76 -4.89
C PRO A 413 14.59 -0.49 -5.20
N PRO A 414 14.62 -0.92 -6.48
CA PRO A 414 15.47 -2.04 -6.89
C PRO A 414 16.93 -1.83 -6.48
N THR A 415 17.60 -2.90 -6.09
CA THR A 415 19.02 -2.96 -5.69
C THR A 415 19.37 -2.29 -4.36
N PHE A 416 18.46 -1.60 -3.69
CA PHE A 416 18.70 -1.04 -2.36
C PHE A 416 18.79 -2.17 -1.33
N GLY A 417 19.94 -2.25 -0.64
CA GLY A 417 20.15 -3.23 0.43
C GLY A 417 19.30 -2.85 1.65
N HIS A 418 18.64 -3.84 2.26
CA HIS A 418 17.80 -3.62 3.44
C HIS A 418 17.64 -4.89 4.27
N TYR A 419 17.04 -4.74 5.42
CA TYR A 419 16.56 -5.81 6.32
C TYR A 419 15.27 -5.34 6.99
N VAL A 420 14.52 -6.27 7.58
CA VAL A 420 13.35 -5.95 8.41
C VAL A 420 13.48 -6.67 9.75
N GLU A 421 13.72 -5.92 10.82
CA GLU A 421 13.87 -6.44 12.18
C GLU A 421 12.55 -6.30 12.95
N ASN A 422 12.16 -7.34 13.65
CA ASN A 422 11.04 -7.25 14.59
C ASN A 422 11.53 -6.66 15.92
N ILE A 423 11.20 -5.41 16.16
CA ILE A 423 11.54 -4.67 17.40
C ILE A 423 10.44 -4.73 18.46
N GLY A 424 9.32 -5.40 18.16
CA GLY A 424 8.22 -5.60 19.09
C GLY A 424 8.39 -6.85 19.96
N ASN A 425 7.39 -7.10 20.81
CA ASN A 425 7.33 -8.24 21.70
C ASN A 425 6.38 -9.36 21.21
N GLU A 426 5.77 -9.16 20.04
CA GLU A 426 4.89 -10.11 19.37
C GLU A 426 5.38 -10.42 17.96
N THR A 427 4.87 -11.51 17.37
CA THR A 427 5.20 -11.84 15.98
C THR A 427 4.74 -10.74 15.05
N MET A 428 5.66 -10.19 14.28
CA MET A 428 5.41 -9.24 13.24
C MET A 428 4.99 -9.95 11.96
N LYS A 429 4.02 -9.41 11.23
CA LYS A 429 3.60 -9.92 9.93
C LYS A 429 3.47 -8.77 8.94
N TYR A 430 3.95 -8.98 7.72
CA TYR A 430 3.87 -7.97 6.66
C TYR A 430 3.90 -8.60 5.27
N LEU A 431 3.55 -7.81 4.27
CA LEU A 431 3.56 -8.18 2.86
C LEU A 431 4.70 -7.44 2.16
N GLU A 432 5.59 -8.18 1.50
CA GLU A 432 6.53 -7.65 0.50
C GLU A 432 5.86 -7.83 -0.87
N ILE A 433 5.50 -6.75 -1.55
CA ILE A 433 4.79 -6.77 -2.82
C ILE A 433 5.70 -6.19 -3.90
N PHE A 434 5.84 -6.91 -5.01
CA PHE A 434 6.83 -6.63 -6.03
C PHE A 434 6.19 -6.38 -7.38
N LYS A 435 6.64 -5.37 -8.10
CA LYS A 435 6.26 -5.17 -9.50
C LYS A 435 7.06 -6.12 -10.40
N THR A 436 6.63 -7.36 -10.43
CA THR A 436 7.22 -8.44 -11.23
C THR A 436 6.26 -9.61 -11.34
N ASP A 437 6.50 -10.53 -12.26
CA ASP A 437 5.80 -11.80 -12.34
C ASP A 437 6.48 -12.91 -11.53
N ILE A 438 7.78 -12.77 -11.19
CA ILE A 438 8.56 -13.76 -10.44
C ILE A 438 9.33 -13.05 -9.33
N TYR A 439 9.19 -13.58 -8.10
CA TYR A 439 9.92 -13.13 -6.93
C TYR A 439 11.39 -13.51 -7.00
N GLU A 440 12.29 -12.55 -6.76
CA GLU A 440 13.74 -12.75 -6.69
C GLU A 440 14.35 -11.86 -5.59
N ASP A 441 15.27 -12.43 -4.81
CA ASP A 441 16.10 -11.71 -3.86
C ASP A 441 17.52 -12.29 -3.77
N ILE A 442 18.49 -11.49 -3.35
CA ILE A 442 19.87 -11.89 -3.09
C ILE A 442 20.19 -11.67 -1.62
N SER A 443 20.57 -12.74 -0.92
CA SER A 443 20.99 -12.74 0.47
C SER A 443 22.43 -12.27 0.60
N LEU A 444 22.70 -11.35 1.51
CA LEU A 444 24.06 -10.93 1.84
C LEU A 444 24.88 -12.09 2.39
N ASN A 445 24.33 -12.84 3.33
CA ASN A 445 25.01 -13.98 3.96
C ASN A 445 25.40 -15.03 2.92
N GLN A 446 24.46 -15.46 2.08
CA GLN A 446 24.71 -16.42 1.02
C GLN A 446 25.74 -15.90 -0.02
N TRP A 447 25.66 -14.64 -0.40
CA TRP A 447 26.61 -14.03 -1.32
C TRP A 447 28.05 -14.11 -0.77
N LEU A 448 28.26 -13.69 0.49
CA LEU A 448 29.57 -13.77 1.13
C LEU A 448 30.05 -15.21 1.27
N ALA A 449 29.16 -16.14 1.67
CA ALA A 449 29.48 -17.57 1.82
C ALA A 449 29.92 -18.25 0.50
N LEU A 450 29.46 -17.74 -0.64
CA LEU A 450 29.77 -18.24 -1.98
C LEU A 450 30.86 -17.42 -2.70
N THR A 451 31.40 -16.40 -2.04
CA THR A 451 32.57 -15.62 -2.51
C THR A 451 33.86 -16.24 -1.97
N PRO A 452 34.98 -16.24 -2.72
CA PRO A 452 36.25 -16.73 -2.21
C PRO A 452 36.61 -16.11 -0.86
N PRO A 453 36.97 -16.90 0.17
CA PRO A 453 37.21 -16.40 1.53
C PRO A 453 38.22 -15.26 1.63
N ASP A 454 39.30 -15.33 0.87
CA ASP A 454 40.33 -14.27 0.85
C ASP A 454 39.79 -12.93 0.34
N MET A 455 38.81 -12.96 -0.57
CA MET A 455 38.14 -11.73 -1.05
C MET A 455 37.25 -11.15 0.05
N VAL A 456 36.48 -11.99 0.75
CA VAL A 456 35.62 -11.56 1.87
C VAL A 456 36.47 -10.94 2.98
N LYS A 457 37.59 -11.62 3.34
CA LYS A 457 38.55 -11.18 4.35
C LYS A 457 39.18 -9.82 3.98
N ALA A 458 39.56 -9.65 2.72
CA ALA A 458 40.14 -8.39 2.23
C ALA A 458 39.18 -7.20 2.34
N HIS A 459 37.84 -7.42 2.20
CA HIS A 459 36.84 -6.37 2.27
C HIS A 459 36.37 -6.08 3.71
N LEU A 460 36.03 -7.13 4.46
CA LEU A 460 35.34 -6.99 5.76
C LEU A 460 36.29 -7.19 6.94
N GLN A 461 37.54 -7.63 6.71
CA GLN A 461 38.55 -7.93 7.74
C GLN A 461 38.07 -8.99 8.78
N LEU A 462 37.15 -9.85 8.38
CA LEU A 462 36.66 -10.95 9.20
C LEU A 462 37.76 -12.03 9.38
N ASP A 463 37.75 -12.71 10.50
CA ASP A 463 38.60 -13.84 10.72
C ASP A 463 38.09 -15.13 10.02
N ASP A 464 38.93 -16.17 9.99
CA ASP A 464 38.62 -17.41 9.29
C ASP A 464 37.47 -18.18 9.97
N GLU A 465 37.33 -18.04 11.30
CA GLU A 465 36.26 -18.66 12.06
C GLU A 465 34.91 -18.08 11.68
N THR A 466 34.79 -16.75 11.69
CA THR A 466 33.56 -16.02 11.26
C THR A 466 33.21 -16.36 9.81
N ILE A 467 34.17 -16.35 8.88
CA ILE A 467 33.94 -16.69 7.48
C ILE A 467 33.42 -18.12 7.32
N SER A 468 33.95 -19.08 8.14
CA SER A 468 33.52 -20.47 8.09
C SER A 468 32.06 -20.70 8.53
N GLN A 469 31.48 -19.76 9.29
CA GLN A 469 30.10 -19.80 9.77
C GLN A 469 29.09 -19.23 8.77
N LEU A 470 29.55 -18.54 7.72
CA LEU A 470 28.66 -18.00 6.69
C LEU A 470 27.87 -19.09 5.99
N GLN A 471 26.56 -18.87 5.81
CA GLN A 471 25.65 -19.90 5.32
C GLN A 471 25.54 -19.88 3.79
N LYS A 472 25.84 -21.01 3.15
CA LYS A 472 25.72 -21.19 1.69
C LYS A 472 24.27 -21.34 1.21
N VAL A 473 23.35 -21.53 2.13
CA VAL A 473 21.90 -21.56 1.88
C VAL A 473 21.31 -20.31 2.49
N LYS A 474 20.45 -19.67 1.73
CA LYS A 474 19.76 -18.43 2.14
C LYS A 474 18.97 -18.66 3.43
N PRO A 475 19.26 -17.94 4.54
CA PRO A 475 18.52 -18.11 5.79
C PRO A 475 17.11 -17.56 5.75
N ILE A 476 16.83 -16.58 4.91
CA ILE A 476 15.57 -15.88 4.67
C ILE A 476 15.11 -15.09 5.91
N VAL A 477 14.71 -15.76 6.99
CA VAL A 477 14.36 -15.14 8.28
C VAL A 477 15.20 -15.80 9.38
N VAL A 478 15.96 -14.97 10.09
CA VAL A 478 16.87 -15.39 11.15
C VAL A 478 16.18 -15.13 12.50
N GLY A 479 16.16 -16.14 13.35
CA GLY A 479 15.60 -16.02 14.70
C GLY A 479 16.54 -15.27 15.64
N PRO A 480 16.04 -14.86 16.82
CA PRO A 480 16.88 -14.35 17.87
C PRO A 480 17.92 -15.43 18.22
N GLY A 481 19.19 -15.09 18.13
CA GLY A 481 20.29 -16.02 18.32
C GLY A 481 21.01 -15.79 19.64
N GLU A 482 21.71 -16.84 20.11
CA GLU A 482 22.81 -16.70 21.05
C GLU A 482 24.07 -16.41 20.22
N TRP A 483 24.56 -15.17 20.25
CA TRP A 483 25.84 -14.75 19.68
C TRP A 483 26.79 -14.24 20.72
#